data_3d99339e04a4ac2cf4a7922df789dbb6
#
_entry.id   3d99339e04a4ac2cf4a7922df789dbb6
#
_cell.length_a   1.000
_cell.length_b   1.000
_cell.length_c   1.000
_cell.angle_alpha   90.00
_cell.angle_beta   90.00
_cell.angle_gamma   90.00
#
_symmetry.space_group_name_H-M   'P 1'
#
loop_
_entity.id
_entity.type
_entity.pdbx_description
1 polymer ?
#
loop_
_entity_poly.entity_id
_entity_poly.type
_entity_poly.pdbx_seq_one_letter_code
_entity_poly.pdbx_strand_id
1 'polypeptide(L)'
;MYARVTQLEIDTTRIDVAHAVELFRRDVLPELQRLAGFEGTYVLVNPEGNALLLTFWATEEGAATQIEKGFYGEQLRRYAAIFRSPPGRTSYSVVFAEEPAPVEA
;
A
#
# COMPACT_ATOMS: atom_id res chain seq x y z
N MET A 1 -1.17 -9.73 13.47
CA MET A 1 -0.86 -8.75 12.42
C MET A 1 -1.31 -9.29 11.07
N TYR A 2 -1.94 -8.44 10.30
CA TYR A 2 -2.43 -8.78 8.96
C TYR A 2 -1.83 -7.82 7.95
N ALA A 3 -1.48 -8.33 6.79
CA ALA A 3 -0.95 -7.55 5.69
C ALA A 3 -1.96 -7.53 4.55
N ARG A 4 -2.19 -6.34 4.01
CA ARG A 4 -2.95 -6.17 2.78
C ARG A 4 -1.98 -5.82 1.68
N VAL A 5 -2.02 -6.61 0.62
CA VAL A 5 -1.13 -6.42 -0.53
C VAL A 5 -1.95 -5.94 -1.72
N THR A 6 -1.60 -4.77 -2.22
CA THR A 6 -2.20 -4.21 -3.43
C THR A 6 -1.16 -4.27 -4.55
N GLN A 7 -1.48 -4.98 -5.62
CA GLN A 7 -0.61 -5.07 -6.79
C GLN A 7 -0.93 -3.92 -7.73
N LEU A 8 0.08 -3.18 -8.14
CA LEU A 8 -0.07 -1.99 -8.97
C LEU A 8 0.88 -2.06 -10.17
N GLU A 9 0.42 -1.54 -11.30
CA GLU A 9 1.27 -1.34 -12.47
C GLU A 9 1.24 0.14 -12.82
N ILE A 10 2.29 0.86 -12.45
CA ILE A 10 2.40 2.29 -12.74
C ILE A 10 2.73 2.47 -14.22
N ASP A 11 1.98 3.32 -14.89
CA ASP A 11 2.25 3.65 -16.29
C ASP A 11 3.41 4.64 -16.36
N THR A 12 4.61 4.10 -16.54
CA THR A 12 5.84 4.89 -16.56
C THR A 12 5.97 5.80 -17.80
N THR A 13 5.06 5.67 -18.76
CA THR A 13 4.97 6.62 -19.88
C THR A 13 4.23 7.89 -19.50
N ARG A 14 3.47 7.88 -18.42
CA ARG A 14 2.67 9.02 -17.94
C ARG A 14 3.27 9.70 -16.72
N ILE A 15 3.93 8.92 -15.86
CA ILE A 15 4.48 9.42 -14.61
C ILE A 15 5.71 8.60 -14.24
N ASP A 16 6.74 9.23 -13.70
CA ASP A 16 7.86 8.48 -13.18
C ASP A 16 7.54 7.88 -11.81
N VAL A 17 8.30 6.85 -11.42
CA VAL A 17 8.09 6.12 -10.18
C VAL A 17 8.22 7.03 -8.96
N ALA A 18 9.22 7.89 -8.94
CA ALA A 18 9.46 8.80 -7.81
C ALA A 18 8.27 9.73 -7.59
N HIS A 19 7.69 10.26 -8.67
CA HIS A 19 6.53 11.14 -8.59
C HIS A 19 5.29 10.37 -8.12
N ALA A 20 5.10 9.14 -8.58
CA ALA A 20 3.97 8.30 -8.13
C ALA A 20 4.07 8.02 -6.63
N VAL A 21 5.26 7.71 -6.11
CA VAL A 21 5.50 7.49 -4.69
C VAL A 21 5.23 8.77 -3.89
N GLU A 22 5.62 9.91 -4.41
CA GLU A 22 5.38 11.21 -3.75
C GLU A 22 3.88 11.53 -3.66
N LEU A 23 3.10 11.20 -4.69
CA LEU A 23 1.64 11.35 -4.63
C LEU A 23 1.04 10.48 -3.52
N PHE A 24 1.51 9.24 -3.38
CA PHE A 24 1.08 8.37 -2.31
C PHE A 24 1.41 8.98 -0.93
N ARG A 25 2.64 9.42 -0.75
CA ARG A 25 3.10 10.00 0.51
C ARG A 25 2.30 11.24 0.90
N ARG A 26 1.99 12.08 -0.06
CA ARG A 26 1.28 13.33 0.17
C ARG A 26 -0.20 13.14 0.43
N ASP A 27 -0.85 12.31 -0.38
CA ASP A 27 -2.32 12.24 -0.43
C ASP A 27 -2.93 11.01 0.23
N VAL A 28 -2.23 9.88 0.26
CA VAL A 28 -2.77 8.62 0.78
C VAL A 28 -2.28 8.32 2.19
N LEU A 29 -1.00 8.49 2.44
CA LEU A 29 -0.40 8.15 3.74
C LEU A 29 -1.05 8.86 4.92
N PRO A 30 -1.34 10.18 4.88
CA PRO A 30 -1.98 10.84 6.01
C PRO A 30 -3.35 10.25 6.36
N GLU A 31 -4.08 9.80 5.35
CA GLU A 31 -5.38 9.16 5.55
C GLU A 31 -5.23 7.79 6.22
N LEU A 32 -4.22 7.00 5.77
CA LEU A 32 -3.94 5.70 6.38
C LEU A 32 -3.59 5.84 7.85
N GLN A 33 -2.81 6.85 8.20
CA GLN A 33 -2.36 7.05 9.59
C GLN A 33 -3.50 7.39 10.56
N ARG A 34 -4.64 7.81 10.04
CA ARG A 34 -5.82 8.09 10.86
C ARG A 34 -6.67 6.86 11.13
N LEU A 35 -6.42 5.76 10.42
CA LEU A 35 -7.28 4.58 10.50
C LEU A 35 -6.93 3.72 11.70
N ALA A 36 -7.96 3.27 12.41
CA ALA A 36 -7.78 2.40 13.56
C ALA A 36 -7.13 1.08 13.16
N GLY A 37 -6.13 0.66 13.92
CA GLY A 37 -5.45 -0.60 13.68
C GLY A 37 -4.36 -0.55 12.61
N PHE A 38 -4.15 0.59 11.97
CA PHE A 38 -3.06 0.73 11.00
C PHE A 38 -1.70 0.64 11.72
N GLU A 39 -0.82 -0.24 11.23
CA GLU A 39 0.47 -0.51 11.86
C GLU A 39 1.67 -0.16 10.99
N GLY A 40 1.45 0.24 9.75
CA GLY A 40 2.53 0.65 8.88
C GLY A 40 2.30 0.31 7.42
N THR A 41 3.20 0.77 6.57
CA THR A 41 3.09 0.57 5.12
C THR A 41 4.48 0.52 4.48
N TYR A 42 4.59 -0.26 3.41
CA TYR A 42 5.74 -0.26 2.53
C TYR A 42 5.27 -0.19 1.10
N VAL A 43 5.99 0.54 0.29
CA VAL A 43 5.80 0.54 -1.16
C VAL A 43 7.04 -0.04 -1.80
N LEU A 44 6.87 -1.15 -2.50
CA LEU A 44 7.95 -1.81 -3.24
C LEU A 44 7.68 -1.59 -4.72
N VAL A 45 8.69 -1.11 -5.43
CA VAL A 45 8.51 -0.82 -6.86
C VAL A 45 9.80 -1.08 -7.61
N ASN A 46 9.69 -1.61 -8.83
CA ASN A 46 10.82 -1.78 -9.71
C ASN A 46 10.82 -0.72 -10.81
N PRO A 47 11.93 -0.59 -11.59
CA PRO A 47 12.02 0.44 -12.62
C PRO A 47 10.96 0.36 -13.72
N GLU A 48 10.37 -0.82 -13.94
CA GLU A 48 9.31 -1.03 -14.94
C GLU A 48 7.94 -0.55 -14.45
N GLY A 49 7.84 -0.14 -13.18
CA GLY A 49 6.59 0.35 -12.62
C GLY A 49 5.73 -0.72 -11.96
N ASN A 50 6.21 -1.97 -11.87
CA ASN A 50 5.52 -3.00 -11.11
C ASN A 50 5.70 -2.71 -9.62
N ALA A 51 4.60 -2.64 -8.89
CA ALA A 51 4.64 -2.22 -7.50
C ALA A 51 3.75 -3.09 -6.62
N LEU A 52 4.15 -3.18 -5.35
CA LEU A 52 3.35 -3.75 -4.28
C LEU A 52 3.18 -2.69 -3.22
N LEU A 53 1.93 -2.40 -2.87
CA LEU A 53 1.61 -1.58 -1.71
C LEU A 53 1.23 -2.51 -0.58
N LEU A 54 2.04 -2.52 0.48
CA LEU A 54 1.79 -3.31 1.67
C LEU A 54 1.26 -2.39 2.76
N THR A 55 0.12 -2.75 3.34
CA THR A 55 -0.38 -2.08 4.55
C THR A 55 -0.56 -3.13 5.64
N PHE A 56 -0.16 -2.78 6.85
CA PHE A 56 -0.20 -3.69 8.00
C PHE A 56 -1.25 -3.24 8.99
N TRP A 57 -1.97 -4.20 9.57
CA TRP A 57 -3.13 -3.97 10.42
C TRP A 57 -3.09 -4.87 11.65
N ALA A 58 -3.56 -4.35 12.77
CA ALA A 58 -3.61 -5.11 14.03
C ALA A 58 -4.56 -6.31 13.93
N THR A 59 -5.68 -6.13 13.21
CA THR A 59 -6.71 -7.16 13.08
C THR A 59 -7.13 -7.34 11.63
N GLU A 60 -7.67 -8.53 11.32
CA GLU A 60 -8.27 -8.78 10.02
C GLU A 60 -9.45 -7.83 9.75
N GLU A 61 -10.24 -7.55 10.77
CA GLU A 61 -11.36 -6.62 10.67
C GLU A 61 -10.92 -5.22 10.31
N GLY A 62 -9.81 -4.75 10.90
CA GLY A 62 -9.25 -3.44 10.57
C GLY A 62 -8.88 -3.33 9.10
N ALA A 63 -8.24 -4.38 8.56
CA ALA A 63 -7.90 -4.45 7.15
C ALA A 63 -9.15 -4.48 6.25
N ALA A 64 -10.17 -5.25 6.64
CA ALA A 64 -11.40 -5.42 5.87
C ALA A 64 -12.29 -4.17 5.90
N THR A 65 -12.38 -3.50 7.04
CA THR A 65 -13.25 -2.33 7.23
C THR A 65 -12.98 -1.23 6.22
N GLN A 66 -11.73 -1.06 5.81
CA GLN A 66 -11.37 -0.03 4.86
C GLN A 66 -11.91 -0.30 3.46
N ILE A 67 -12.11 -1.59 3.11
CA ILE A 67 -12.74 -1.96 1.86
C ILE A 67 -14.23 -1.60 1.91
N GLU A 68 -14.89 -1.96 3.00
CA GLU A 68 -16.33 -1.70 3.18
C GLU A 68 -16.64 -0.21 3.17
N LYS A 69 -15.76 0.61 3.75
CA LYS A 69 -15.92 2.06 3.74
C LYS A 69 -15.56 2.71 2.42
N GLY A 70 -15.08 1.94 1.44
CA GLY A 70 -14.76 2.43 0.12
C GLY A 70 -13.49 3.26 0.03
N PHE A 71 -12.67 3.30 1.09
CA PHE A 71 -11.45 4.08 1.12
C PHE A 71 -10.52 3.76 -0.05
N TYR A 72 -10.19 2.47 -0.23
CA TYR A 72 -9.31 2.07 -1.33
C TYR A 72 -9.94 2.29 -2.69
N GLY A 73 -11.23 2.02 -2.83
CA GLY A 73 -11.94 2.25 -4.09
C GLY A 73 -11.91 3.70 -4.51
N GLU A 74 -12.11 4.62 -3.56
CA GLU A 74 -12.05 6.05 -3.82
C GLU A 74 -10.65 6.49 -4.22
N GLN A 75 -9.62 6.06 -3.50
CA GLN A 75 -8.23 6.39 -3.83
C GLN A 75 -7.81 5.83 -5.18
N LEU A 76 -8.20 4.59 -5.50
CA LEU A 76 -7.87 3.98 -6.78
C LEU A 76 -8.53 4.71 -7.95
N ARG A 77 -9.78 5.17 -7.79
CA ARG A 77 -10.44 5.97 -8.83
C ARG A 77 -9.73 7.30 -9.04
N ARG A 78 -9.27 7.90 -7.96
CA ARG A 78 -8.60 9.19 -8.00
C ARG A 78 -7.29 9.13 -8.79
N TYR A 79 -6.59 8.00 -8.73
CA TYR A 79 -5.30 7.81 -9.40
C TYR A 79 -5.34 6.80 -10.55
N ALA A 80 -6.52 6.43 -11.03
CA ALA A 80 -6.64 5.41 -12.07
C ALA A 80 -5.84 5.72 -13.33
N ALA A 81 -5.69 7.00 -13.65
CA ALA A 81 -4.98 7.42 -14.87
C ALA A 81 -3.48 7.11 -14.86
N ILE A 82 -2.87 6.87 -13.70
CA ILE A 82 -1.43 6.55 -13.62
C ILE A 82 -1.15 5.05 -13.60
N PHE A 83 -2.17 4.20 -13.60
CA PHE A 83 -2.02 2.75 -13.62
C PHE A 83 -2.31 2.19 -15.01
N ARG A 84 -1.53 1.18 -15.41
CA ARG A 84 -1.72 0.50 -16.70
C ARG A 84 -2.88 -0.47 -16.66
N SER A 85 -3.19 -1.01 -15.47
CA SER A 85 -4.29 -1.96 -15.30
C SER A 85 -4.91 -1.74 -13.92
N PRO A 86 -6.16 -2.23 -13.71
CA PRO A 86 -6.79 -2.14 -12.39
C PRO A 86 -5.96 -2.87 -11.34
N PRO A 87 -5.75 -2.28 -10.16
CA PRO A 87 -5.01 -2.93 -9.09
C PRO A 87 -5.71 -4.19 -8.57
N GLY A 88 -4.92 -5.22 -8.26
CA GLY A 88 -5.37 -6.41 -7.56
C GLY A 88 -5.05 -6.30 -6.06
N ARG A 89 -5.90 -6.88 -5.21
CA ARG A 89 -5.70 -6.82 -3.76
C ARG A 89 -5.89 -8.19 -3.14
N THR A 90 -5.03 -8.52 -2.17
CA THR A 90 -5.10 -9.76 -1.41
C THR A 90 -4.71 -9.48 0.03
N SER A 91 -5.38 -10.13 0.97
CA SER A 91 -5.06 -10.02 2.39
C SER A 91 -4.32 -11.27 2.87
N TYR A 92 -3.33 -11.08 3.73
CA TYR A 92 -2.50 -12.14 4.27
C TYR A 92 -2.39 -12.00 5.77
N SER A 93 -2.35 -13.13 6.47
CA SER A 93 -1.95 -13.16 7.88
C SER A 93 -0.42 -13.16 7.92
N VAL A 94 0.16 -12.33 8.77
CA VAL A 94 1.61 -12.35 8.97
C VAL A 94 1.91 -13.47 9.96
N VAL A 95 2.47 -14.57 9.47
CA VAL A 95 2.74 -15.77 10.28
C VAL A 95 4.16 -15.80 10.84
N PHE A 96 5.04 -14.95 10.35
CA PHE A 96 6.40 -14.79 10.83
C PHE A 96 6.90 -13.39 10.53
N ALA A 97 7.50 -12.77 11.51
CA ALA A 97 8.16 -11.46 11.36
C ALA A 97 9.31 -11.40 12.34
N GLU A 98 10.45 -10.90 11.89
CA GLU A 98 11.61 -10.71 12.73
C GLU A 98 12.32 -9.44 12.31
N GLU A 99 12.70 -8.64 13.30
CA GLU A 99 13.49 -7.47 13.05
C GLU A 99 14.97 -7.85 13.05
N PRO A 100 15.81 -7.08 12.34
CA PRO A 100 17.24 -7.37 12.35
C PRO A 100 17.80 -7.27 13.78
N ALA A 101 18.76 -8.14 14.08
CA ALA A 101 19.44 -8.10 15.35
C ALA A 101 20.18 -6.75 15.51
N PRO A 102 20.28 -6.21 16.76
CA PRO A 102 21.05 -5.00 16.97
C PRO A 102 22.49 -5.17 16.48
N VAL A 103 22.99 -4.16 15.78
CA VAL A 103 24.39 -4.15 15.35
C VAL A 103 25.23 -3.72 16.53
N GLU A 104 26.18 -4.56 16.93
CA GLU A 104 27.14 -4.21 17.98
C GLU A 104 28.14 -3.21 17.39
N ALA A 105 28.31 -2.11 18.09
CA ALA A 105 29.25 -1.09 17.70
C ALA A 105 30.70 -1.51 18.04
#